data_5b20bf7c059a8613e73a546d484d2ce9
#
_entry.id   5b20bf7c059a8613e73a546d484d2ce9
#
_cell.length_a   1.000
_cell.length_b   1.000
_cell.length_c   1.000
_cell.angle_alpha   90.00
_cell.angle_beta   90.00
_cell.angle_gamma   90.00
#
_symmetry.space_group_name_H-M   'P 1'
#
loop_
_entity.id
_entity.type
_entity.pdbx_description
1 polymer ?
#
loop_
_entity_poly.entity_id
_entity_poly.type
_entity_poly.pdbx_seq_one_letter_code
_entity_poly.pdbx_strand_id
1 'polypeptide(L)' 'GMAKGMEKGLAEGMEKEKLSTACRLLSMGLSEEQVSTATELPLEEIQKLREQA' A
#
# COMPACT_ATOMS: atom_id res chain seq x y z
N GLY A 1 3.37 -2.14 25.37
CA GLY A 1 4.41 -3.06 25.63
C GLY A 1 5.28 -3.36 24.43
N MET A 2 6.19 -4.31 24.60
CA MET A 2 7.10 -4.71 23.53
C MET A 2 6.38 -5.29 22.32
N ALA A 3 5.28 -5.97 22.54
CA ALA A 3 4.48 -6.54 21.45
C ALA A 3 3.96 -5.45 20.50
N LYS A 4 3.52 -4.34 21.05
CA LYS A 4 3.03 -3.23 20.22
C LYS A 4 4.13 -2.62 19.37
N GLY A 5 5.33 -2.54 19.90
CA GLY A 5 6.48 -2.03 19.17
C GLY A 5 6.84 -2.91 17.98
N MET A 6 6.81 -4.23 18.17
CA MET A 6 7.10 -5.17 17.11
C MET A 6 6.03 -5.19 16.05
N GLU A 7 4.76 -5.13 16.45
CA GLU A 7 3.64 -5.07 15.53
C GLU A 7 3.73 -3.83 14.64
N LYS A 8 4.08 -2.71 15.22
CA LYS A 8 4.20 -1.46 14.49
C LYS A 8 5.33 -1.54 13.45
N GLY A 9 6.45 -2.10 13.82
CA GLY A 9 7.56 -2.28 12.90
C GLY A 9 7.22 -3.19 11.74
N LEU A 10 6.56 -4.31 12.02
CA LEU A 10 6.11 -5.23 10.99
C LEU A 10 5.08 -4.60 10.07
N ALA A 11 4.12 -3.87 10.65
CA ALA A 11 3.09 -3.19 9.87
C ALA A 11 3.69 -2.16 8.92
N GLU A 12 4.68 -1.40 9.37
CA GLU A 12 5.36 -0.42 8.53
C GLU A 12 6.09 -1.09 7.36
N GLY A 13 6.75 -2.21 7.62
CA GLY A 13 7.43 -2.97 6.58
C GLY A 13 6.46 -3.51 5.55
N MET A 14 5.35 -4.06 5.99
CA MET A 14 4.32 -4.59 5.10
C MET A 14 3.65 -3.47 4.30
N GLU A 15 3.42 -2.32 4.92
CA GLU A 15 2.87 -1.17 4.22
C GLU A 15 3.78 -0.70 3.09
N LYS A 16 5.06 -0.62 3.34
CA LYS A 16 6.02 -0.21 2.31
C LYS A 16 6.01 -1.16 1.13
N GLU A 17 5.96 -2.47 1.37
CA GLU A 17 5.87 -3.45 0.31
C GLU A 17 4.57 -3.32 -0.47
N LYS A 18 3.47 -3.14 0.23
CA LYS A 18 2.16 -2.95 -0.41
C LYS A 18 2.14 -1.69 -1.25
N LEU A 19 2.73 -0.61 -0.74
CA LEU A 19 2.81 0.65 -1.48
C LEU A 19 3.65 0.50 -2.75
N SER A 20 4.78 -0.17 -2.66
CA SER A 20 5.62 -0.45 -3.83
C SER A 20 4.86 -1.26 -4.87
N THR A 21 4.17 -2.30 -4.42
CA THR A 21 3.37 -3.14 -5.30
C THR A 21 2.25 -2.33 -5.95
N ALA A 22 1.58 -1.49 -5.16
CA ALA A 22 0.51 -0.64 -5.67
C ALA A 22 1.02 0.30 -6.77
N CYS A 23 2.16 0.94 -6.55
CA CYS A 23 2.76 1.80 -7.56
C CYS A 23 3.05 1.03 -8.85
N ARG A 24 3.57 -0.16 -8.72
CA ARG A 24 3.88 -1.02 -9.86
C ARG A 24 2.62 -1.38 -10.63
N LEU A 25 1.57 -1.76 -9.92
CA LEU A 25 0.29 -2.11 -10.54
C LEU A 25 -0.35 -0.90 -11.25
N LEU A 26 -0.26 0.26 -10.66
CA LEU A 26 -0.74 1.50 -11.30
C LEU A 26 0.02 1.78 -12.60
N SER A 27 1.33 1.55 -12.59
CA SER A 27 2.16 1.71 -13.80
C SER A 27 1.77 0.73 -14.88
N MET A 28 1.24 -0.43 -14.51
CA MET A 28 0.78 -1.44 -15.47
C MET A 28 -0.56 -1.09 -16.09
N GLY A 29 -1.21 -0.05 -15.61
CA GLY A 29 -2.49 0.40 -16.15
C GLY A 29 -3.72 -0.11 -15.42
N LEU A 30 -3.54 -0.70 -14.22
CA LEU A 30 -4.68 -1.15 -13.45
C LEU A 30 -5.42 0.04 -12.84
N SER A 31 -6.72 -0.14 -12.59
CA SER A 31 -7.52 0.89 -11.96
C SER A 31 -7.23 0.98 -10.47
N GLU A 32 -7.57 2.12 -9.87
CA GLU A 32 -7.39 2.33 -8.44
C GLU A 32 -8.10 1.25 -7.62
N GLU A 33 -9.31 0.89 -8.03
CA GLU A 33 -10.08 -0.14 -7.34
C GLU A 33 -9.39 -1.50 -7.40
N GLN A 34 -8.86 -1.85 -8.57
CA GLN A 34 -8.15 -3.11 -8.74
C GLN A 34 -6.89 -3.15 -7.88
N VAL A 35 -6.14 -2.06 -7.86
CA VAL A 35 -4.93 -1.96 -7.05
C VAL A 35 -5.27 -2.03 -5.57
N SER A 36 -6.32 -1.36 -5.16
CA SER A 36 -6.80 -1.39 -3.77
C SER A 36 -7.13 -2.82 -3.34
N THR A 37 -7.86 -3.54 -4.18
CA THR A 37 -8.23 -4.93 -3.89
C THR A 37 -7.00 -5.84 -3.88
N ALA A 38 -6.11 -5.67 -4.84
CA ALA A 38 -4.94 -6.53 -4.97
C ALA A 38 -3.94 -6.33 -3.82
N THR A 39 -3.79 -5.10 -3.34
CA THR A 39 -2.85 -4.77 -2.29
C THR A 39 -3.47 -4.73 -0.90
N GLU A 40 -4.78 -4.85 -0.82
CA GLU A 40 -5.54 -4.73 0.42
C GLU A 40 -5.36 -3.37 1.10
N LEU A 41 -5.02 -2.35 0.31
CA LEU A 41 -4.91 -0.98 0.79
C LEU A 41 -6.23 -0.23 0.54
N PRO A 42 -6.57 0.75 1.40
CA PRO A 42 -7.75 1.57 1.16
C PRO A 42 -7.55 2.44 -0.07
N LEU A 43 -8.65 2.79 -0.73
CA LEU A 43 -8.62 3.64 -1.92
C LEU A 43 -7.90 4.96 -1.68
N GLU A 44 -8.03 5.52 -0.49
CA GLU A 44 -7.34 6.76 -0.12
C GLU A 44 -5.84 6.66 -0.30
N GLU A 45 -5.26 5.53 0.09
CA GLU A 45 -3.83 5.31 -0.04
C GLU A 45 -3.43 5.20 -1.51
N ILE A 46 -4.25 4.51 -2.30
CA ILE A 46 -3.99 4.36 -3.73
C ILE A 46 -4.05 5.72 -4.42
N GLN A 47 -5.01 6.56 -4.05
CA GLN A 47 -5.13 7.90 -4.60
C GLN A 47 -3.93 8.77 -4.27
N LYS A 48 -3.43 8.67 -3.04
CA LYS A 48 -2.23 9.39 -2.61
C LYS A 48 -1.01 8.96 -3.42
N LEU A 49 -0.87 7.65 -3.65
CA LEU A 49 0.24 7.14 -4.45
C LEU A 49 0.18 7.67 -5.87
N ARG A 50 -1.01 7.72 -6.43
CA ARG A 50 -1.20 8.23 -7.79
C ARG A 50 -0.85 9.71 -7.89
N GLU A 51 -1.19 10.49 -6.87
CA GLU A 51 -0.83 11.90 -6.83
C GLU A 51 0.67 12.13 -6.73
N GLN A 52 1.39 11.23 -6.07
CA GLN A 52 2.82 11.32 -5.89
C GLN A 52 3.62 10.78 -7.07
N ALA A 53 2.98 10.05 -7.93
CA ALA A 53 3.65 9.43 -9.07
C ALA A 53 3.92 10.40 -10.25
#